data_f835a651fb3fa5e4897194b63646b9d7
#
_entry.id   f835a651fb3fa5e4897194b63646b9d7
#
_cell.length_a   1.000
_cell.length_b   1.000
_cell.length_c   1.000
_cell.angle_alpha   90.00
_cell.angle_beta   90.00
_cell.angle_gamma   90.00
#
_symmetry.space_group_name_H-M   'P 1'
#
loop_
_entity.id
_entity.type
_entity.pdbx_description
1 polymer ?
#
loop_
_entity_poly.entity_id
_entity_poly.type
_entity_poly.pdbx_seq_one_letter_code
_entity_poly.pdbx_strand_id
1 'polypeptide(L)'
;MSALAAPGLSAIRDSLRCPICAGRLELTPGALRCRQRHTFNIARHGYVSILSGTNAISGDDAPMIQARERFLATGAYEPIRRAVSTMVSHTIPRDGIVLDVGCGTGYYLAGALDKVTGARGLGLDSSVRALRVAARVHERAAAASWDVFRPYPLADQSVDAVLNMFAPRNPGEFHRVLRPNGSLIVVRPTVDHLAELRRDVPDSVTIDVSKEQRLHDALAPFFEQERDQHVGYIAEIEPQTARDLLGMTPSARHITPAEVSDDDLPERVTISVLVSSYRLRET
;
A
#
# COMPACT_ATOMS: atom_id res chain seq x y z
N MET A 1 -28.14 -0.54 16.28
CA MET A 1 -27.71 -0.16 14.93
C MET A 1 -26.80 -1.27 14.44
N SER A 2 -27.26 -2.07 13.46
CA SER A 2 -26.51 -3.19 12.88
C SER A 2 -25.21 -2.66 12.30
N ALA A 3 -24.06 -3.19 12.75
CA ALA A 3 -22.76 -2.95 12.13
C ALA A 3 -22.85 -3.43 10.68
N LEU A 4 -22.99 -2.50 9.75
CA LEU A 4 -22.95 -2.77 8.31
C LEU A 4 -21.64 -3.48 8.04
N ALA A 5 -21.73 -4.74 7.60
CA ALA A 5 -20.60 -5.46 7.03
C ALA A 5 -19.99 -4.55 5.96
N ALA A 6 -18.70 -4.21 6.09
CA ALA A 6 -17.98 -3.46 5.07
C ALA A 6 -18.16 -4.22 3.74
N PRO A 7 -18.82 -3.66 2.71
CA PRO A 7 -19.17 -4.39 1.49
C PRO A 7 -17.95 -5.04 0.83
N GLY A 8 -16.82 -4.34 0.83
CA GLY A 8 -15.54 -4.85 0.33
C GLY A 8 -15.08 -6.12 1.04
N LEU A 9 -15.29 -6.24 2.36
CA LEU A 9 -14.87 -7.42 3.13
C LEU A 9 -15.66 -8.67 2.73
N SER A 10 -16.96 -8.54 2.51
CA SER A 10 -17.79 -9.65 2.02
C SER A 10 -17.32 -10.15 0.66
N ALA A 11 -16.89 -9.23 -0.20
CA ALA A 11 -16.49 -9.52 -1.58
C ALA A 11 -15.15 -10.28 -1.69
N ILE A 12 -14.27 -10.18 -0.68
CA ILE A 12 -12.94 -10.83 -0.68
C ILE A 12 -12.82 -11.99 0.32
N ARG A 13 -13.88 -12.30 1.07
CA ARG A 13 -13.85 -13.26 2.20
C ARG A 13 -13.31 -14.64 1.81
N ASP A 14 -13.60 -15.10 0.59
CA ASP A 14 -13.19 -16.44 0.13
C ASP A 14 -11.67 -16.55 -0.07
N SER A 15 -10.99 -15.42 -0.25
CA SER A 15 -9.53 -15.34 -0.29
C SER A 15 -8.90 -15.32 1.10
N LEU A 16 -9.65 -14.91 2.13
CA LEU A 16 -9.12 -14.76 3.49
C LEU A 16 -8.92 -16.13 4.18
N ARG A 17 -7.86 -16.20 5.00
CA ARG A 17 -7.53 -17.34 5.84
C ARG A 17 -7.28 -16.90 7.27
N CYS A 18 -7.64 -17.78 8.20
CA CYS A 18 -7.34 -17.56 9.60
C CYS A 18 -5.82 -17.61 9.82
N PRO A 19 -5.19 -16.56 10.36
CA PRO A 19 -3.73 -16.52 10.56
C PRO A 19 -3.24 -17.48 11.65
N ILE A 20 -4.16 -18.11 12.42
CA ILE A 20 -3.81 -19.03 13.49
C ILE A 20 -3.89 -20.50 13.02
N CYS A 21 -4.89 -20.84 12.19
CA CYS A 21 -5.12 -22.23 11.79
C CYS A 21 -5.30 -22.43 10.28
N ALA A 22 -5.05 -21.40 9.46
CA ALA A 22 -5.23 -21.38 8.01
C ALA A 22 -6.64 -21.75 7.50
N GLY A 23 -7.62 -21.96 8.40
CA GLY A 23 -9.01 -22.27 8.05
C GLY A 23 -9.72 -21.07 7.40
N ARG A 24 -10.79 -21.35 6.65
CA ARG A 24 -11.62 -20.29 6.04
C ARG A 24 -12.23 -19.40 7.12
N LEU A 25 -12.38 -18.13 6.78
CA LEU A 25 -13.04 -17.14 7.63
C LEU A 25 -14.46 -16.87 7.13
N GLU A 26 -15.41 -16.88 8.05
CA GLU A 26 -16.81 -16.56 7.83
C GLU A 26 -17.10 -15.18 8.42
N LEU A 27 -17.89 -14.38 7.70
CA LEU A 27 -18.33 -13.08 8.17
C LEU A 27 -19.51 -13.28 9.14
N THR A 28 -19.34 -12.78 10.35
CA THR A 28 -20.37 -12.74 11.42
C THR A 28 -20.66 -11.28 11.79
N PRO A 29 -21.72 -10.98 12.53
CA PRO A 29 -21.97 -9.61 12.99
C PRO A 29 -20.78 -9.06 13.77
N GLY A 30 -20.08 -8.07 13.19
CA GLY A 30 -18.95 -7.38 13.81
C GLY A 30 -17.59 -8.12 13.81
N ALA A 31 -17.48 -9.30 13.18
CA ALA A 31 -16.23 -10.07 13.20
C ALA A 31 -16.10 -11.04 12.02
N LEU A 32 -14.85 -11.44 11.74
CA LEU A 32 -14.52 -12.65 10.98
C LEU A 32 -14.24 -13.80 11.96
N ARG A 33 -14.73 -15.00 11.67
CA ARG A 33 -14.58 -16.16 12.54
C ARG A 33 -14.28 -17.43 11.73
N CYS A 34 -13.37 -18.27 12.20
CA CYS A 34 -13.12 -19.59 11.61
C CYS A 34 -13.89 -20.71 12.37
N ARG A 35 -13.93 -21.92 11.79
CA ARG A 35 -14.55 -23.09 12.42
C ARG A 35 -13.94 -23.48 13.76
N GLN A 36 -12.65 -23.19 13.98
CA GLN A 36 -11.97 -23.38 15.27
C GLN A 36 -12.23 -22.23 16.27
N ARG A 37 -13.19 -21.34 15.97
CA ARG A 37 -13.64 -20.23 16.81
C ARG A 37 -12.63 -19.10 17.01
N HIS A 38 -11.50 -19.05 16.27
CA HIS A 38 -10.67 -17.86 16.26
C HIS A 38 -11.49 -16.70 15.68
N THR A 39 -11.51 -15.57 16.37
CA THR A 39 -12.38 -14.44 16.07
C THR A 39 -11.55 -13.17 15.93
N PHE A 40 -11.82 -12.40 14.86
CA PHE A 40 -11.12 -11.15 14.49
C PHE A 40 -12.17 -10.05 14.35
N ASN A 41 -12.12 -9.08 15.23
CA ASN A 41 -13.12 -8.02 15.29
C ASN A 41 -12.99 -7.05 14.11
N ILE A 42 -14.14 -6.63 13.60
CA ILE A 42 -14.26 -5.52 12.66
C ILE A 42 -14.37 -4.24 13.49
N ALA A 43 -13.41 -3.35 13.34
CA ALA A 43 -13.42 -2.07 14.04
C ALA A 43 -14.58 -1.19 13.55
N ARG A 44 -15.03 -0.25 14.39
CA ARG A 44 -16.09 0.72 14.02
C ARG A 44 -15.81 1.51 12.73
N HIS A 45 -14.55 1.58 12.33
CA HIS A 45 -14.09 2.25 11.11
C HIS A 45 -14.10 1.34 9.88
N GLY A 46 -14.42 0.03 10.02
CA GLY A 46 -14.59 -0.92 8.93
C GLY A 46 -13.40 -1.83 8.64
N TYR A 47 -12.20 -1.58 9.21
CA TYR A 47 -11.08 -2.50 9.03
C TYR A 47 -11.16 -3.72 9.99
N VAL A 48 -10.54 -4.82 9.58
CA VAL A 48 -10.44 -6.04 10.42
C VAL A 48 -9.15 -5.99 11.23
N SER A 49 -9.24 -6.17 12.54
CA SER A 49 -8.09 -6.29 13.43
C SER A 49 -7.62 -7.74 13.48
N ILE A 50 -6.72 -8.10 12.57
CA ILE A 50 -6.17 -9.48 12.48
C ILE A 50 -4.82 -9.58 13.20
N LEU A 51 -4.01 -8.52 13.15
CA LEU A 51 -2.72 -8.48 13.83
C LEU A 51 -2.95 -8.49 15.35
N SER A 52 -2.49 -9.54 16.01
CA SER A 52 -2.51 -9.68 17.47
C SER A 52 -1.10 -9.62 18.04
N GLY A 53 -0.97 -9.09 19.26
CA GLY A 53 0.28 -8.99 20.02
C GLY A 53 0.83 -7.58 20.14
N THR A 54 1.70 -7.38 21.13
CA THR A 54 2.31 -6.09 21.49
C THR A 54 3.48 -5.69 20.59
N ASN A 55 3.93 -6.58 19.70
CA ASN A 55 5.08 -6.37 18.81
C ASN A 55 4.65 -5.93 17.41
N ALA A 56 3.60 -5.12 17.29
CA ALA A 56 3.31 -4.46 16.02
C ALA A 56 4.52 -3.55 15.69
N ILE A 57 5.18 -3.80 14.56
CA ILE A 57 6.17 -2.87 14.02
C ILE A 57 5.47 -1.51 13.93
N SER A 58 6.10 -0.48 14.46
CA SER A 58 5.57 0.88 14.43
C SER A 58 5.34 1.31 12.98
N GLY A 59 4.09 1.23 12.54
CA GLY A 59 3.65 1.86 11.29
C GLY A 59 3.65 3.39 11.43
N ASP A 60 3.17 4.07 10.40
CA ASP A 60 3.02 5.53 10.43
C ASP A 60 2.11 5.96 11.59
N ASP A 61 2.51 7.00 12.30
CA ASP A 61 1.74 7.59 13.39
C ASP A 61 0.62 8.52 12.89
N ALA A 62 -0.09 9.21 13.81
CA ALA A 62 -1.21 10.06 13.42
C ALA A 62 -0.79 11.30 12.62
N PRO A 63 0.26 12.06 13.02
CA PRO A 63 0.77 13.16 12.23
C PRO A 63 1.18 12.77 10.83
N MET A 64 1.92 11.65 10.67
CA MET A 64 2.34 11.13 9.37
C MET A 64 1.14 10.80 8.46
N ILE A 65 0.12 10.13 9.00
CA ILE A 65 -1.09 9.80 8.22
C ILE A 65 -1.86 11.05 7.81
N GLN A 66 -2.00 12.04 8.72
CA GLN A 66 -2.67 13.29 8.39
C GLN A 66 -1.91 14.09 7.32
N ALA A 67 -0.58 14.17 7.42
CA ALA A 67 0.27 14.78 6.40
C ALA A 67 0.10 14.09 5.04
N ARG A 68 0.09 12.75 5.04
CA ARG A 68 -0.14 11.94 3.83
C ARG A 68 -1.50 12.20 3.22
N GLU A 69 -2.57 12.27 4.01
CA GLU A 69 -3.92 12.56 3.50
C GLU A 69 -3.96 13.94 2.85
N ARG A 70 -3.42 14.98 3.51
CA ARG A 70 -3.39 16.34 2.94
C ARG A 70 -2.56 16.41 1.67
N PHE A 71 -1.35 15.85 1.68
CA PHE A 71 -0.49 15.86 0.50
C PHE A 71 -1.13 15.11 -0.68
N LEU A 72 -1.66 13.91 -0.48
CA LEU A 72 -2.28 13.14 -1.55
C LEU A 72 -3.55 13.80 -2.09
N ALA A 73 -4.27 14.55 -1.25
CA ALA A 73 -5.44 15.33 -1.65
C ALA A 73 -5.11 16.51 -2.58
N THR A 74 -3.86 17.01 -2.61
CA THR A 74 -3.43 18.05 -3.57
C THR A 74 -3.40 17.54 -5.01
N GLY A 75 -3.38 16.22 -5.22
CA GLY A 75 -3.21 15.61 -6.54
C GLY A 75 -1.76 15.57 -7.03
N ALA A 76 -0.78 16.02 -6.23
CA ALA A 76 0.63 16.01 -6.64
C ALA A 76 1.14 14.60 -7.02
N TYR A 77 0.55 13.52 -6.48
CA TYR A 77 0.88 12.13 -6.85
C TYR A 77 -0.15 11.48 -7.81
N GLU A 78 -1.09 12.24 -8.36
CA GLU A 78 -2.07 11.69 -9.31
C GLU A 78 -1.45 11.08 -10.58
N PRO A 79 -0.35 11.60 -11.17
CA PRO A 79 0.31 10.93 -12.29
C PRO A 79 0.84 9.53 -11.94
N ILE A 80 1.36 9.33 -10.72
CA ILE A 80 1.77 7.99 -10.24
C ILE A 80 0.55 7.08 -10.08
N ARG A 81 -0.51 7.57 -9.40
CA ARG A 81 -1.76 6.82 -9.20
C ARG A 81 -2.35 6.37 -10.53
N ARG A 82 -2.34 7.23 -11.53
CA ARG A 82 -2.83 6.94 -12.89
C ARG A 82 -1.99 5.89 -13.59
N ALA A 83 -0.66 5.97 -13.51
CA ALA A 83 0.24 4.97 -14.09
C ALA A 83 0.01 3.59 -13.47
N VAL A 84 -0.06 3.50 -12.12
CA VAL A 84 -0.37 2.26 -11.38
C VAL A 84 -1.73 1.71 -11.81
N SER A 85 -2.78 2.53 -11.78
CA SER A 85 -4.14 2.10 -12.12
C SER A 85 -4.26 1.61 -13.56
N THR A 86 -3.54 2.25 -14.48
CA THR A 86 -3.48 1.83 -15.89
C THR A 86 -2.77 0.48 -16.01
N MET A 87 -1.64 0.29 -15.32
CA MET A 87 -0.93 -0.98 -15.32
C MET A 87 -1.79 -2.11 -14.75
N VAL A 88 -2.49 -1.88 -13.63
CA VAL A 88 -3.46 -2.83 -13.06
C VAL A 88 -4.53 -3.21 -14.09
N SER A 89 -5.09 -2.23 -14.80
CA SER A 89 -6.19 -2.49 -15.75
C SER A 89 -5.80 -3.34 -16.95
N HIS A 90 -4.50 -3.46 -17.24
CA HIS A 90 -3.97 -4.31 -18.31
C HIS A 90 -3.60 -5.72 -17.83
N THR A 91 -3.54 -5.95 -16.52
CA THR A 91 -2.98 -7.18 -15.96
C THR A 91 -4.00 -8.04 -15.23
N ILE A 92 -5.16 -7.49 -14.83
CA ILE A 92 -6.17 -8.26 -14.09
C ILE A 92 -7.48 -8.39 -14.86
N PRO A 93 -8.26 -9.47 -14.62
CA PRO A 93 -9.62 -9.59 -15.13
C PRO A 93 -10.52 -8.52 -14.50
N ARG A 94 -11.67 -8.29 -15.14
CA ARG A 94 -12.62 -7.24 -14.75
C ARG A 94 -13.12 -7.39 -13.30
N ASP A 95 -13.28 -8.62 -12.83
CA ASP A 95 -13.71 -8.97 -11.48
C ASP A 95 -12.56 -9.43 -10.58
N GLY A 96 -11.33 -9.06 -10.94
CA GLY A 96 -10.10 -9.45 -10.26
C GLY A 96 -10.01 -8.94 -8.81
N ILE A 97 -9.11 -9.57 -8.04
CA ILE A 97 -8.80 -9.18 -6.67
C ILE A 97 -7.42 -8.53 -6.62
N VAL A 98 -7.38 -7.32 -6.10
CA VAL A 98 -6.16 -6.53 -5.89
C VAL A 98 -5.79 -6.54 -4.41
N LEU A 99 -4.56 -6.97 -4.09
CA LEU A 99 -3.96 -6.88 -2.76
C LEU A 99 -2.99 -5.70 -2.74
N ASP A 100 -3.16 -4.76 -1.81
CA ASP A 100 -2.23 -3.65 -1.60
C ASP A 100 -1.49 -3.87 -0.27
N VAL A 101 -0.19 -4.12 -0.34
CA VAL A 101 0.67 -4.47 0.80
C VAL A 101 1.46 -3.27 1.29
N GLY A 102 1.20 -2.85 2.52
CA GLY A 102 1.62 -1.56 3.03
C GLY A 102 0.75 -0.45 2.44
N CYS A 103 -0.57 -0.65 2.43
CA CYS A 103 -1.51 0.17 1.68
C CYS A 103 -1.63 1.62 2.18
N GLY A 104 -1.12 1.93 3.38
CA GLY A 104 -1.28 3.24 3.98
C GLY A 104 -2.76 3.65 4.04
N THR A 105 -3.09 4.78 3.44
CA THR A 105 -4.46 5.30 3.36
C THR A 105 -5.32 4.64 2.28
N GLY A 106 -4.76 3.70 1.48
CA GLY A 106 -5.48 3.04 0.39
C GLY A 106 -5.56 3.84 -0.91
N TYR A 107 -4.79 4.92 -1.05
CA TYR A 107 -4.84 5.85 -2.18
C TYR A 107 -4.66 5.17 -3.54
N TYR A 108 -3.65 4.28 -3.67
CA TYR A 108 -3.39 3.55 -4.91
C TYR A 108 -4.38 2.43 -5.14
N LEU A 109 -4.80 1.74 -4.07
CA LEU A 109 -5.83 0.72 -4.14
C LEU A 109 -7.15 1.30 -4.68
N ALA A 110 -7.58 2.46 -4.16
CA ALA A 110 -8.77 3.14 -4.65
C ALA A 110 -8.65 3.47 -6.14
N GLY A 111 -7.51 4.01 -6.59
CA GLY A 111 -7.28 4.28 -8.00
C GLY A 111 -7.37 3.05 -8.90
N ALA A 112 -6.84 1.92 -8.46
CA ALA A 112 -6.96 0.65 -9.18
C ALA A 112 -8.42 0.20 -9.30
N LEU A 113 -9.19 0.31 -8.21
CA LEU A 113 -10.60 -0.06 -8.18
C LEU A 113 -11.48 0.90 -9.00
N ASP A 114 -11.18 2.20 -9.01
CA ASP A 114 -11.85 3.18 -9.89
C ASP A 114 -11.65 2.80 -11.37
N LYS A 115 -10.44 2.37 -11.73
CA LYS A 115 -10.08 2.05 -13.12
C LYS A 115 -10.68 0.72 -13.59
N VAL A 116 -10.77 -0.29 -12.70
CA VAL A 116 -11.30 -1.63 -13.04
C VAL A 116 -12.64 -1.84 -12.33
N THR A 117 -13.72 -1.58 -13.04
CA THR A 117 -15.09 -1.43 -12.50
C THR A 117 -15.60 -2.60 -11.65
N GLY A 118 -15.21 -3.83 -11.92
CA GLY A 118 -15.64 -5.02 -11.18
C GLY A 118 -14.63 -5.52 -10.16
N ALA A 119 -13.42 -4.97 -10.14
CA ALA A 119 -12.35 -5.43 -9.25
C ALA A 119 -12.68 -5.15 -7.77
N ARG A 120 -12.14 -5.98 -6.90
CA ARG A 120 -12.25 -5.91 -5.44
C ARG A 120 -10.88 -5.77 -4.83
N GLY A 121 -10.75 -5.12 -3.68
CA GLY A 121 -9.45 -4.86 -3.09
C GLY A 121 -9.34 -5.21 -1.63
N LEU A 122 -8.12 -5.58 -1.22
CA LEU A 122 -7.72 -5.71 0.18
C LEU A 122 -6.45 -4.89 0.42
N GLY A 123 -6.51 -3.94 1.35
CA GLY A 123 -5.34 -3.26 1.87
C GLY A 123 -4.85 -3.92 3.16
N LEU A 124 -3.55 -4.23 3.23
CA LEU A 124 -2.87 -4.68 4.45
C LEU A 124 -1.89 -3.61 4.93
N ASP A 125 -1.97 -3.25 6.21
CA ASP A 125 -1.04 -2.29 6.83
C ASP A 125 -0.88 -2.56 8.32
N SER A 126 0.24 -2.20 8.91
CA SER A 126 0.46 -2.29 10.35
C SER A 126 -0.10 -1.08 11.12
N SER A 127 -0.27 0.07 10.46
CA SER A 127 -0.82 1.28 11.05
C SER A 127 -2.34 1.24 11.14
N VAL A 128 -2.85 1.07 12.35
CA VAL A 128 -4.30 1.16 12.63
C VAL A 128 -4.87 2.50 12.20
N ARG A 129 -4.08 3.57 12.22
CA ARG A 129 -4.53 4.91 11.82
C ARG A 129 -4.72 4.99 10.31
N ALA A 130 -3.78 4.48 9.54
CA ALA A 130 -3.90 4.35 8.09
C ALA A 130 -5.12 3.50 7.69
N LEU A 131 -5.32 2.37 8.35
CA LEU A 131 -6.44 1.46 8.08
C LEU A 131 -7.82 2.06 8.33
N ARG A 132 -7.94 3.05 9.24
CA ARG A 132 -9.21 3.79 9.44
C ARG A 132 -9.62 4.60 8.20
N VAL A 133 -8.64 5.04 7.43
CA VAL A 133 -8.84 5.74 6.16
C VAL A 133 -9.05 4.71 5.04
N ALA A 134 -8.14 3.77 4.91
CA ALA A 134 -8.16 2.73 3.87
C ALA A 134 -9.48 1.93 3.83
N ALA A 135 -10.08 1.65 4.99
CA ALA A 135 -11.35 0.92 5.08
C ALA A 135 -12.56 1.67 4.49
N ARG A 136 -12.39 2.96 4.17
CA ARG A 136 -13.45 3.82 3.64
C ARG A 136 -13.10 4.46 2.30
N VAL A 137 -11.92 4.16 1.79
CA VAL A 137 -11.39 4.81 0.59
C VAL A 137 -12.19 4.47 -0.66
N HIS A 138 -12.81 3.27 -0.69
CA HIS A 138 -13.63 2.80 -1.79
C HIS A 138 -14.62 1.71 -1.32
N GLU A 139 -15.83 1.66 -1.87
CA GLU A 139 -16.88 0.70 -1.47
C GLU A 139 -16.51 -0.78 -1.70
N ARG A 140 -15.65 -1.06 -2.68
CA ARG A 140 -15.13 -2.39 -3.03
C ARG A 140 -13.78 -2.70 -2.37
N ALA A 141 -13.27 -1.82 -1.51
CA ALA A 141 -12.06 -2.03 -0.72
C ALA A 141 -12.38 -2.58 0.66
N ALA A 142 -11.59 -3.55 1.10
CA ALA A 142 -11.47 -3.97 2.49
C ALA A 142 -10.09 -3.57 3.02
N ALA A 143 -9.95 -3.48 4.34
CA ALA A 143 -8.68 -3.23 4.99
C ALA A 143 -8.51 -4.14 6.22
N ALA A 144 -7.28 -4.61 6.45
CA ALA A 144 -6.97 -5.44 7.60
C ALA A 144 -5.59 -5.11 8.19
N SER A 145 -5.46 -5.17 9.52
CA SER A 145 -4.18 -4.96 10.18
C SER A 145 -3.29 -6.18 9.98
N TRP A 146 -2.09 -5.98 9.40
CA TRP A 146 -1.13 -7.04 9.17
C TRP A 146 0.30 -6.54 9.13
N ASP A 147 1.22 -7.43 9.47
CA ASP A 147 2.65 -7.24 9.32
C ASP A 147 3.11 -7.86 8.00
N VAL A 148 3.65 -7.04 7.09
CA VAL A 148 4.10 -7.47 5.75
C VAL A 148 5.15 -8.59 5.78
N PHE A 149 5.92 -8.71 6.86
CA PHE A 149 6.95 -9.75 7.00
C PHE A 149 6.42 -11.10 7.48
N ARG A 150 5.14 -11.18 7.86
CA ARG A 150 4.48 -12.44 8.24
C ARG A 150 3.79 -13.09 7.04
N PRO A 151 3.53 -14.41 7.08
CA PRO A 151 2.68 -15.08 6.09
C PRO A 151 1.31 -14.40 6.01
N TYR A 152 0.87 -14.01 4.82
CA TYR A 152 -0.39 -13.26 4.66
C TYR A 152 -1.61 -14.09 5.00
N PRO A 153 -2.66 -13.50 5.63
CA PRO A 153 -3.89 -14.18 5.97
C PRO A 153 -4.77 -14.42 4.73
N LEU A 154 -4.17 -14.99 3.69
CA LEU A 154 -4.74 -15.23 2.38
C LEU A 154 -4.45 -16.65 1.92
N ALA A 155 -5.36 -17.20 1.13
CA ALA A 155 -5.12 -18.46 0.43
C ALA A 155 -4.02 -18.31 -0.62
N ASP A 156 -3.39 -19.42 -0.95
CA ASP A 156 -2.51 -19.50 -2.10
C ASP A 156 -3.30 -19.19 -3.38
N GLN A 157 -2.66 -18.54 -4.35
CA GLN A 157 -3.21 -18.26 -5.67
C GLN A 157 -4.63 -17.64 -5.62
N SER A 158 -4.82 -16.65 -4.75
CA SER A 158 -6.14 -16.08 -4.47
C SER A 158 -6.35 -14.64 -4.95
N VAL A 159 -5.27 -13.97 -5.39
CA VAL A 159 -5.33 -12.58 -5.88
C VAL A 159 -4.78 -12.46 -7.30
N ASP A 160 -5.28 -11.49 -8.06
CA ASP A 160 -4.90 -11.27 -9.45
C ASP A 160 -3.80 -10.22 -9.60
N ALA A 161 -3.71 -9.28 -8.65
CA ALA A 161 -2.59 -8.34 -8.55
C ALA A 161 -2.16 -8.12 -7.11
N VAL A 162 -0.85 -7.90 -6.92
CA VAL A 162 -0.26 -7.37 -5.69
C VAL A 162 0.32 -6.00 -6.00
N LEU A 163 -0.07 -4.98 -5.23
CA LEU A 163 0.52 -3.65 -5.22
C LEU A 163 1.54 -3.56 -4.07
N ASN A 164 2.70 -2.97 -4.36
CA ASN A 164 3.72 -2.64 -3.36
C ASN A 164 4.26 -1.24 -3.64
N MET A 165 3.62 -0.25 -3.03
CA MET A 165 3.84 1.17 -3.27
C MET A 165 4.70 1.78 -2.16
N PHE A 166 5.99 2.00 -2.41
CA PHE A 166 6.94 2.56 -1.42
C PHE A 166 7.01 1.79 -0.10
N ALA A 167 6.64 0.53 -0.09
CA ALA A 167 6.46 -0.30 1.09
C ALA A 167 7.52 -1.41 1.21
N PRO A 168 7.72 -1.99 2.41
CA PRO A 168 8.53 -3.19 2.57
C PRO A 168 8.00 -4.36 1.74
N ARG A 169 8.87 -5.34 1.45
CA ARG A 169 8.58 -6.44 0.51
C ARG A 169 8.72 -7.79 1.16
N ASN A 170 7.86 -8.72 0.72
CA ASN A 170 7.93 -10.13 1.06
C ASN A 170 7.69 -10.95 -0.22
N PRO A 171 8.72 -11.11 -1.08
CA PRO A 171 8.57 -11.71 -2.41
C PRO A 171 7.99 -13.12 -2.40
N GLY A 172 8.36 -13.95 -1.41
CA GLY A 172 7.80 -15.30 -1.26
C GLY A 172 6.29 -15.30 -1.02
N GLU A 173 5.80 -14.36 -0.20
CA GLU A 173 4.37 -14.21 0.04
C GLU A 173 3.63 -13.60 -1.15
N PHE A 174 4.25 -12.64 -1.86
CA PHE A 174 3.69 -12.12 -3.11
C PHE A 174 3.48 -13.26 -4.12
N HIS A 175 4.53 -14.10 -4.30
CA HIS A 175 4.46 -15.27 -5.18
C HIS A 175 3.37 -16.25 -4.74
N ARG A 176 3.29 -16.58 -3.44
CA ARG A 176 2.32 -17.55 -2.91
C ARG A 176 0.87 -17.13 -3.16
N VAL A 177 0.55 -15.84 -2.95
CA VAL A 177 -0.84 -15.37 -3.03
C VAL A 177 -1.31 -15.03 -4.43
N LEU A 178 -0.38 -14.76 -5.36
CA LEU A 178 -0.72 -14.46 -6.75
C LEU A 178 -1.19 -15.71 -7.49
N ARG A 179 -2.24 -15.55 -8.28
CA ARG A 179 -2.67 -16.55 -9.26
C ARG A 179 -1.62 -16.73 -10.37
N PRO A 180 -1.60 -17.87 -11.09
CA PRO A 180 -0.60 -18.12 -12.14
C PRO A 180 -0.44 -16.99 -13.17
N ASN A 181 -1.54 -16.32 -13.53
CA ASN A 181 -1.54 -15.16 -14.45
C ASN A 181 -1.59 -13.82 -13.72
N GLY A 182 -1.30 -13.80 -12.42
CA GLY A 182 -1.32 -12.60 -11.62
C GLY A 182 -0.06 -11.77 -11.80
N SER A 183 -0.16 -10.48 -11.48
CA SER A 183 0.95 -9.53 -11.62
C SER A 183 1.31 -8.87 -10.29
N LEU A 184 2.61 -8.71 -10.04
CA LEU A 184 3.12 -7.84 -8.99
C LEU A 184 3.43 -6.47 -9.61
N ILE A 185 2.89 -5.40 -9.03
CA ILE A 185 3.15 -4.01 -9.44
C ILE A 185 3.89 -3.31 -8.31
N VAL A 186 5.07 -2.77 -8.63
CA VAL A 186 5.96 -2.12 -7.67
C VAL A 186 6.19 -0.67 -8.08
N VAL A 187 6.05 0.26 -7.12
CA VAL A 187 6.53 1.64 -7.30
C VAL A 187 7.73 1.86 -6.39
N ARG A 188 8.80 2.40 -6.99
CA ARG A 188 10.02 2.77 -6.29
C ARG A 188 10.53 4.13 -6.73
N PRO A 189 11.11 4.93 -5.82
CA PRO A 189 11.71 6.21 -6.19
C PRO A 189 13.00 5.98 -6.97
N THR A 190 13.28 6.87 -7.94
CA THR A 190 14.62 7.00 -8.54
C THR A 190 15.51 7.89 -7.67
N VAL A 191 16.77 8.01 -8.04
CA VAL A 191 17.73 8.88 -7.33
C VAL A 191 17.33 10.36 -7.33
N ASP A 192 16.56 10.79 -8.34
CA ASP A 192 16.13 12.19 -8.49
C ASP A 192 14.84 12.50 -7.71
N HIS A 193 14.14 11.47 -7.21
CA HIS A 193 12.88 11.67 -6.50
C HIS A 193 13.06 12.53 -5.25
N LEU A 194 12.34 13.67 -5.18
CA LEU A 194 12.41 14.65 -4.09
C LEU A 194 13.83 15.20 -3.86
N ALA A 195 14.62 15.41 -4.94
CA ALA A 195 16.00 15.86 -4.85
C ALA A 195 16.11 17.23 -4.16
N GLU A 196 15.19 18.15 -4.46
CA GLU A 196 15.13 19.48 -3.87
C GLU A 196 14.87 19.41 -2.37
N LEU A 197 13.89 18.62 -1.93
CA LEU A 197 13.57 18.45 -0.52
C LEU A 197 14.77 17.87 0.26
N ARG A 198 15.51 16.93 -0.35
CA ARG A 198 16.72 16.37 0.27
C ARG A 198 17.89 17.33 0.31
N ARG A 199 17.98 18.24 -0.65
CA ARG A 199 19.05 19.26 -0.69
C ARG A 199 18.79 20.37 0.33
N ASP A 200 17.54 20.83 0.42
CA ASP A 200 17.16 22.04 1.15
C ASP A 200 16.82 21.77 2.61
N VAL A 201 16.34 20.54 2.95
CA VAL A 201 16.02 20.16 4.32
C VAL A 201 17.14 19.27 4.91
N PRO A 202 17.92 19.76 5.90
CA PRO A 202 18.95 18.98 6.56
C PRO A 202 18.41 17.67 7.18
N ASP A 203 19.26 16.65 7.27
CA ASP A 203 18.94 15.33 7.85
C ASP A 203 17.84 14.55 7.13
N SER A 204 17.45 14.97 5.93
CA SER A 204 16.52 14.22 5.08
C SER A 204 17.12 12.87 4.67
N VAL A 205 16.28 11.83 4.68
CA VAL A 205 16.70 10.46 4.31
C VAL A 205 17.17 10.40 2.86
N THR A 206 18.40 9.93 2.65
CA THR A 206 18.98 9.74 1.32
C THR A 206 18.46 8.49 0.63
N ILE A 207 18.45 8.51 -0.71
CA ILE A 207 18.14 7.32 -1.50
C ILE A 207 19.40 6.48 -1.65
N ASP A 208 19.34 5.27 -1.17
CA ASP A 208 20.41 4.29 -1.31
C ASP A 208 20.34 3.67 -2.72
N VAL A 209 21.34 3.94 -3.55
CA VAL A 209 21.43 3.45 -4.94
C VAL A 209 21.47 1.91 -5.02
N SER A 210 21.93 1.24 -3.96
CA SER A 210 21.95 -0.23 -3.93
C SER A 210 20.55 -0.86 -3.74
N LYS A 211 19.53 -0.04 -3.43
CA LYS A 211 18.15 -0.54 -3.27
C LYS A 211 17.58 -1.16 -4.54
N GLU A 212 18.00 -0.67 -5.70
CA GLU A 212 17.54 -1.22 -6.99
C GLU A 212 18.08 -2.64 -7.21
N GLN A 213 19.38 -2.84 -7.01
CA GLN A 213 19.98 -4.16 -7.12
C GLN A 213 19.39 -5.13 -6.09
N ARG A 214 19.23 -4.70 -4.84
CA ARG A 214 18.61 -5.53 -3.80
C ARG A 214 17.15 -5.89 -4.12
N LEU A 215 16.40 -4.98 -4.75
CA LEU A 215 15.05 -5.29 -5.22
C LEU A 215 15.08 -6.38 -6.29
N HIS A 216 15.94 -6.19 -7.29
CA HIS A 216 16.08 -7.17 -8.37
C HIS A 216 16.46 -8.55 -7.81
N ASP A 217 17.49 -8.63 -6.98
CA ASP A 217 17.96 -9.87 -6.38
C ASP A 217 16.88 -10.56 -5.51
N ALA A 218 16.06 -9.78 -4.80
CA ALA A 218 14.99 -10.32 -3.98
C ALA A 218 13.79 -10.85 -4.81
N LEU A 219 13.50 -10.22 -5.96
CA LEU A 219 12.39 -10.62 -6.83
C LEU A 219 12.77 -11.71 -7.84
N ALA A 220 14.02 -11.72 -8.32
CA ALA A 220 14.49 -12.60 -9.37
C ALA A 220 14.23 -14.11 -9.15
N PRO A 221 14.24 -14.65 -7.92
CA PRO A 221 13.89 -16.06 -7.70
C PRO A 221 12.43 -16.41 -8.02
N PHE A 222 11.53 -15.43 -7.96
CA PHE A 222 10.09 -15.63 -8.03
C PHE A 222 9.43 -14.97 -9.24
N PHE A 223 10.05 -13.92 -9.77
CA PHE A 223 9.42 -13.01 -10.73
C PHE A 223 10.32 -12.67 -11.90
N GLU A 224 9.70 -12.39 -13.05
CA GLU A 224 10.31 -11.75 -14.22
C GLU A 224 9.66 -10.40 -14.46
N GLN A 225 10.48 -9.38 -14.70
CA GLN A 225 10.00 -8.05 -15.05
C GLN A 225 9.41 -8.06 -16.46
N GLU A 226 8.19 -7.53 -16.61
CA GLU A 226 7.51 -7.43 -17.90
C GLU A 226 7.57 -6.02 -18.46
N ARG A 227 7.28 -5.02 -17.60
CA ARG A 227 7.20 -3.61 -18.00
C ARG A 227 7.84 -2.74 -16.95
N ASP A 228 8.39 -1.64 -17.43
CA ASP A 228 8.93 -0.57 -16.60
C ASP A 228 8.52 0.77 -17.19
N GLN A 229 7.94 1.63 -16.38
CA GLN A 229 7.49 2.95 -16.77
C GLN A 229 8.08 3.98 -15.83
N HIS A 230 8.89 4.88 -16.36
CA HIS A 230 9.34 6.05 -15.63
C HIS A 230 8.21 7.12 -15.61
N VAL A 231 7.87 7.57 -14.41
CA VAL A 231 6.95 8.68 -14.18
C VAL A 231 7.78 9.81 -13.55
N GLY A 232 8.12 10.80 -14.36
CA GLY A 232 8.97 11.92 -13.96
C GLY A 232 8.34 13.27 -14.32
N TYR A 233 8.24 14.18 -13.35
CA TYR A 233 7.74 15.55 -13.52
C TYR A 233 8.16 16.43 -12.36
N ILE A 234 8.01 17.74 -12.53
CA ILE A 234 8.19 18.72 -11.46
C ILE A 234 6.81 19.11 -10.96
N ALA A 235 6.59 19.02 -9.64
CA ALA A 235 5.39 19.50 -8.97
C ALA A 235 5.71 20.84 -8.30
N GLU A 236 4.89 21.86 -8.58
CA GLU A 236 4.87 23.11 -7.80
C GLU A 236 4.09 22.88 -6.52
N ILE A 237 4.65 23.27 -5.39
CA ILE A 237 4.07 23.02 -4.08
C ILE A 237 4.23 24.25 -3.19
N GLU A 238 3.21 24.49 -2.36
CA GLU A 238 3.27 25.53 -1.35
C GLU A 238 4.03 25.02 -0.11
N PRO A 239 4.54 25.91 0.78
CA PRO A 239 5.30 25.52 1.97
C PRO A 239 4.56 24.48 2.85
N GLN A 240 3.26 24.64 3.05
CA GLN A 240 2.48 23.65 3.83
C GLN A 240 2.44 22.27 3.14
N THR A 241 2.33 22.23 1.82
CA THR A 241 2.37 20.97 1.02
C THR A 241 3.77 20.34 1.10
N ALA A 242 4.84 21.14 1.09
CA ALA A 242 6.20 20.66 1.29
C ALA A 242 6.40 20.06 2.69
N ARG A 243 5.82 20.68 3.75
CA ARG A 243 5.80 20.10 5.10
C ARG A 243 5.04 18.79 5.16
N ASP A 244 3.88 18.72 4.50
CA ASP A 244 3.09 17.50 4.46
C ASP A 244 3.82 16.39 3.69
N LEU A 245 4.50 16.73 2.60
CA LEU A 245 5.36 15.80 1.87
C LEU A 245 6.50 15.28 2.75
N LEU A 246 7.22 16.15 3.44
CA LEU A 246 8.26 15.78 4.40
C LEU A 246 7.68 14.88 5.51
N GLY A 247 6.52 15.28 6.06
CA GLY A 247 5.82 14.59 7.15
C GLY A 247 5.33 13.18 6.82
N MET A 248 5.14 12.85 5.54
CA MET A 248 4.74 11.51 5.13
C MET A 248 5.91 10.61 4.71
N THR A 249 7.14 11.14 4.70
CA THR A 249 8.36 10.36 4.38
C THR A 249 8.98 9.75 5.64
N PRO A 250 9.90 8.79 5.49
CA PRO A 250 10.68 8.28 6.62
C PRO A 250 11.46 9.36 7.39
N SER A 251 11.79 10.49 6.76
CA SER A 251 12.47 11.64 7.39
C SER A 251 11.69 12.21 8.58
N ALA A 252 10.36 12.12 8.57
CA ALA A 252 9.50 12.58 9.68
C ALA A 252 9.76 11.90 11.03
N ARG A 253 10.54 10.81 11.05
CA ARG A 253 10.97 10.14 12.29
C ARG A 253 12.16 10.81 12.95
N HIS A 254 12.87 11.69 12.24
CA HIS A 254 14.08 12.36 12.67
C HIS A 254 13.96 13.89 12.59
N ILE A 255 13.02 14.39 11.81
CA ILE A 255 12.78 15.82 11.58
C ILE A 255 11.35 16.13 12.03
N THR A 256 11.16 17.25 12.74
CA THR A 256 9.83 17.79 13.04
C THR A 256 9.40 18.73 11.90
N PRO A 257 8.50 18.31 10.99
CA PRO A 257 8.18 19.13 9.79
C PRO A 257 7.67 20.53 10.11
N ALA A 258 7.00 20.70 11.26
CA ALA A 258 6.46 21.99 11.72
C ALA A 258 7.55 22.99 12.15
N GLU A 259 8.77 22.53 12.43
CA GLU A 259 9.90 23.36 12.87
C GLU A 259 10.78 23.80 11.68
N VAL A 260 10.57 23.25 10.48
CA VAL A 260 11.29 23.64 9.26
C VAL A 260 10.79 25.02 8.82
N SER A 261 11.72 25.98 8.60
CA SER A 261 11.36 27.33 8.11
C SER A 261 10.75 27.25 6.73
N ASP A 262 9.85 28.20 6.39
CA ASP A 262 9.32 28.31 5.02
C ASP A 262 10.43 28.59 4.00
N ASP A 263 11.44 29.34 4.39
CA ASP A 263 12.58 29.68 3.53
C ASP A 263 13.47 28.47 3.19
N ASP A 264 13.41 27.40 3.99
CA ASP A 264 14.14 26.14 3.79
C ASP A 264 13.32 25.10 3.04
N LEU A 265 12.06 25.40 2.70
CA LEU A 265 11.20 24.49 1.97
C LEU A 265 11.20 24.79 0.46
N PRO A 266 11.35 23.79 -0.41
CA PRO A 266 11.31 24.01 -1.84
C PRO A 266 9.89 24.36 -2.32
N GLU A 267 9.77 25.32 -3.23
CA GLU A 267 8.53 25.64 -3.96
C GLU A 267 8.24 24.63 -5.09
N ARG A 268 9.23 23.83 -5.46
CA ARG A 268 9.16 22.84 -6.54
C ARG A 268 9.88 21.58 -6.12
N VAL A 269 9.29 20.43 -6.44
CA VAL A 269 9.91 19.13 -6.16
C VAL A 269 9.89 18.24 -7.39
N THR A 270 10.99 17.56 -7.63
CA THR A 270 11.07 16.52 -8.66
C THR A 270 10.40 15.26 -8.16
N ILE A 271 9.31 14.86 -8.81
CA ILE A 271 8.70 13.56 -8.64
C ILE A 271 9.26 12.63 -9.70
N SER A 272 9.96 11.59 -9.29
CA SER A 272 10.61 10.66 -10.20
C SER A 272 10.58 9.25 -9.64
N VAL A 273 9.74 8.40 -10.25
CA VAL A 273 9.52 7.02 -9.80
C VAL A 273 9.54 6.05 -10.98
N LEU A 274 9.85 4.80 -10.70
CA LEU A 274 9.64 3.68 -11.61
C LEU A 274 8.42 2.89 -11.16
N VAL A 275 7.50 2.68 -12.09
CA VAL A 275 6.32 1.81 -11.96
C VAL A 275 6.59 0.57 -12.78
N SER A 276 6.80 -0.56 -12.13
CA SER A 276 7.19 -1.81 -12.79
C SER A 276 6.16 -2.91 -12.57
N SER A 277 5.86 -3.69 -13.62
CA SER A 277 5.09 -4.93 -13.48
C SER A 277 5.99 -6.14 -13.64
N TYR A 278 5.65 -7.16 -12.88
CA TYR A 278 6.34 -8.45 -12.84
C TYR A 278 5.31 -9.57 -12.97
N ARG A 279 5.61 -10.59 -13.76
CA ARG A 279 4.89 -11.86 -13.82
C ARG A 279 5.57 -12.91 -12.97
N LEU A 280 4.82 -13.94 -12.59
CA LEU A 280 5.41 -15.11 -11.95
C LEU A 280 6.39 -15.79 -12.90
N ARG A 281 7.52 -16.25 -12.37
CA ARG A 281 8.47 -17.06 -13.13
C ARG A 281 7.87 -18.43 -13.33
N GLU A 282 7.89 -18.92 -14.56
CA GLU A 282 7.54 -20.32 -14.86
C GLU A 282 8.61 -21.22 -14.22
N THR A 283 8.17 -22.15 -13.38
CA THR A 283 9.02 -23.17 -12.73
C THR A 283 9.23 -24.39 -13.63
#